data_345dbeea2783a5ca1a68e418b85dd86b
#
_entry.id   345dbeea2783a5ca1a68e418b85dd86b
#
_cell.length_a   1.000
_cell.length_b   1.000
_cell.length_c   1.000
_cell.angle_alpha   90.00
_cell.angle_beta   90.00
_cell.angle_gamma   90.00
#
_symmetry.space_group_name_H-M   'P 1'
#
loop_
_entity.id
_entity.type
_entity.pdbx_description
1 polymer ?
#
loop_
_entity_poly.entity_id
_entity_poly.type
_entity_poly.pdbx_seq_one_letter_code
_entity_poly.pdbx_strand_id
1 'polypeptide(L)'
;MMTTIYVAVLAYVRPVEEIDAQMQAHVAWLRKGYEDGVFLASGRRIPRTGGVILARGDSLEAIESRLSEDPFQRLGLAKVEIIPFQASMTAEALKGIV
;
A
#
# COMPACT_ATOMS: atom_id res chain seq x y z
N MET A 1 -19.94 9.62 -9.25
CA MET A 1 -18.58 9.39 -9.74
C MET A 1 -17.96 8.26 -8.95
N MET A 2 -17.35 7.30 -9.65
CA MET A 2 -16.73 6.17 -8.97
C MET A 2 -15.29 6.51 -8.56
N THR A 3 -14.92 6.13 -7.32
CA THR A 3 -13.56 6.30 -6.82
C THR A 3 -12.69 5.16 -7.30
N THR A 4 -11.49 5.47 -7.78
CA THR A 4 -10.50 4.45 -8.10
C THR A 4 -9.73 4.09 -6.83
N ILE A 5 -9.72 2.81 -6.51
CA ILE A 5 -8.96 2.24 -5.41
C ILE A 5 -7.78 1.48 -5.99
N TYR A 6 -6.65 1.59 -5.34
CA TYR A 6 -5.42 0.91 -5.75
C TYR A 6 -5.07 -0.11 -4.68
N VAL A 7 -5.04 -1.38 -5.09
CA VAL A 7 -4.62 -2.48 -4.20
C VAL A 7 -3.16 -2.73 -4.49
N ALA A 8 -2.28 -2.35 -3.57
CA ALA A 8 -0.85 -2.61 -3.70
C ALA A 8 -0.53 -3.91 -2.98
N VAL A 9 -0.03 -4.88 -3.71
CA VAL A 9 0.35 -6.19 -3.17
C VAL A 9 1.87 -6.26 -3.17
N LEU A 10 2.45 -6.36 -1.98
CA LEU A 10 3.89 -6.46 -1.79
C LEU A 10 4.27 -7.91 -1.52
N ALA A 11 5.31 -8.37 -2.22
CA ALA A 11 5.87 -9.71 -2.00
C ALA A 11 7.33 -9.55 -1.59
N TYR A 12 7.70 -10.10 -0.43
CA TYR A 12 9.08 -10.06 0.03
C TYR A 12 9.97 -10.88 -0.89
N VAL A 13 11.13 -10.34 -1.25
CA VAL A 13 12.13 -11.01 -2.09
C VAL A 13 13.45 -11.17 -1.35
N ARG A 14 13.49 -10.81 -0.07
CA ARG A 14 14.65 -10.95 0.80
C ARG A 14 14.21 -11.61 2.11
N PRO A 15 15.16 -12.17 2.91
CA PRO A 15 14.82 -12.81 4.18
C PRO A 15 14.11 -11.85 5.14
N VAL A 16 13.25 -12.42 5.98
CA VAL A 16 12.42 -11.64 6.91
C VAL A 16 13.27 -10.80 7.87
N GLU A 17 14.48 -11.22 8.18
CA GLU A 17 15.40 -10.47 9.03
C GLU A 17 15.76 -9.11 8.41
N GLU A 18 15.94 -9.06 7.09
CA GLU A 18 16.20 -7.81 6.36
C GLU A 18 14.94 -6.92 6.34
N ILE A 19 13.79 -7.55 6.23
CA ILE A 19 12.50 -6.83 6.29
C ILE A 19 12.34 -6.19 7.67
N ASP A 20 12.55 -6.97 8.73
CA ASP A 20 12.39 -6.49 10.11
C ASP A 20 13.37 -5.34 10.42
N ALA A 21 14.56 -5.38 9.84
CA ALA A 21 15.55 -4.32 10.04
C ALA A 21 15.07 -2.96 9.52
N GLN A 22 14.13 -2.94 8.56
CA GLN A 22 13.59 -1.71 7.98
C GLN A 22 12.15 -1.43 8.41
N MET A 23 11.62 -2.18 9.37
CA MET A 23 10.21 -2.08 9.74
C MET A 23 9.85 -0.70 10.28
N GLN A 24 10.70 -0.10 11.12
CA GLN A 24 10.42 1.23 11.67
C GLN A 24 10.31 2.28 10.57
N ALA A 25 11.22 2.26 9.60
CA ALA A 25 11.19 3.20 8.48
C ALA A 25 9.97 2.98 7.59
N HIS A 26 9.60 1.72 7.36
CA HIS A 26 8.42 1.36 6.59
C HIS A 26 7.14 1.87 7.27
N VAL A 27 7.02 1.68 8.59
CA VAL A 27 5.85 2.14 9.36
C VAL A 27 5.77 3.67 9.36
N ALA A 28 6.90 4.37 9.46
CA ALA A 28 6.92 5.83 9.39
C ALA A 28 6.40 6.32 8.02
N TRP A 29 6.80 5.65 6.95
CA TRP A 29 6.31 5.95 5.61
C TRP A 29 4.81 5.67 5.48
N LEU A 30 4.33 4.55 6.04
CA LEU A 30 2.89 4.23 6.06
C LEU A 30 2.09 5.33 6.77
N ARG A 31 2.56 5.76 7.94
CA ARG A 31 1.88 6.81 8.71
C ARG A 31 1.73 8.09 7.90
N LYS A 32 2.75 8.47 7.16
CA LYS A 32 2.70 9.65 6.29
C LYS A 32 1.62 9.48 5.22
N GLY A 33 1.50 8.30 4.64
CA GLY A 33 0.47 8.00 3.66
C GLY A 33 -0.93 8.10 4.24
N TYR A 34 -1.13 7.67 5.49
CA TYR A 34 -2.41 7.84 6.18
C TYR A 34 -2.70 9.30 6.48
N GLU A 35 -1.71 10.04 6.97
CA GLU A 35 -1.87 11.48 7.24
C GLU A 35 -2.26 12.25 5.99
N ASP A 36 -1.70 11.88 4.85
CA ASP A 36 -1.98 12.53 3.56
C ASP A 36 -3.32 12.09 2.96
N GLY A 37 -4.03 11.15 3.59
CA GLY A 37 -5.31 10.63 3.10
C GLY A 37 -5.18 9.70 1.91
N VAL A 38 -3.98 9.19 1.64
CA VAL A 38 -3.71 8.30 0.50
C VAL A 38 -3.96 6.85 0.86
N PHE A 39 -3.52 6.41 2.04
CA PHE A 39 -3.70 5.03 2.48
C PHE A 39 -4.98 4.87 3.30
N LEU A 40 -5.72 3.80 3.05
CA LEU A 40 -7.00 3.50 3.69
C LEU A 40 -6.89 2.36 4.69
N ALA A 41 -6.08 1.36 4.38
CA ALA A 41 -5.84 0.19 5.22
C ALA A 41 -4.56 -0.48 4.73
N SER A 42 -3.87 -1.15 5.63
CA SER A 42 -2.68 -1.93 5.27
C SER A 42 -2.45 -3.03 6.30
N GLY A 43 -1.72 -4.06 5.91
CA GLY A 43 -1.41 -5.15 6.82
C GLY A 43 -0.56 -6.21 6.18
N ARG A 44 -0.21 -7.22 6.96
CA ARG A 44 0.59 -8.37 6.52
C ARG A 44 -0.27 -9.37 5.77
N ARG A 45 0.31 -9.99 4.76
CA ARG A 45 -0.30 -11.17 4.13
C ARG A 45 -0.26 -12.34 5.11
N ILE A 46 -1.19 -13.27 4.93
CA ILE A 46 -1.27 -14.51 5.70
C ILE A 46 -1.07 -15.67 4.73
N PRO A 47 0.03 -16.44 4.84
CA PRO A 47 1.17 -16.29 5.75
C PRO A 47 1.99 -15.03 5.43
N ARG A 48 2.93 -14.69 6.32
CA ARG A 48 3.73 -13.47 6.23
C ARG A 48 4.75 -13.55 5.08
N THR A 49 4.29 -13.33 3.87
CA THR A 49 5.12 -13.31 2.66
C THR A 49 5.19 -11.92 2.02
N GLY A 50 4.56 -10.96 2.64
CA GLY A 50 4.48 -9.59 2.12
C GLY A 50 3.41 -8.81 2.86
N GLY A 51 2.87 -7.81 2.18
CA GLY A 51 1.81 -6.97 2.73
C GLY A 51 0.84 -6.53 1.64
N VAL A 52 -0.24 -5.89 2.08
CA VAL A 52 -1.23 -5.29 1.18
C VAL A 52 -1.52 -3.89 1.69
N ILE A 53 -1.65 -2.95 0.78
CA ILE A 53 -2.04 -1.57 1.08
C ILE A 53 -3.22 -1.22 0.19
N LEU A 54 -4.30 -0.73 0.79
CA LEU A 54 -5.39 -0.12 0.03
C LEU A 54 -5.15 1.38 0.00
N ALA A 55 -5.16 1.95 -1.20
CA ALA A 55 -4.86 3.36 -1.40
C ALA A 55 -5.87 4.00 -2.34
N ARG A 56 -6.00 5.32 -2.24
CA ARG A 56 -6.73 6.11 -3.21
C ARG A 56 -5.86 7.29 -3.63
N GLY A 57 -6.12 7.81 -4.81
CA GLY A 57 -5.34 8.94 -5.32
C GLY A 57 -5.83 9.36 -6.70
N ASP A 58 -5.20 10.40 -7.24
CA ASP A 58 -5.64 11.02 -8.48
C ASP A 58 -5.26 10.20 -9.71
N SER A 59 -4.20 9.41 -9.64
CA SER A 59 -3.71 8.66 -10.79
C SER A 59 -2.85 7.49 -10.35
N LEU A 60 -2.69 6.52 -11.25
CA LEU A 60 -1.78 5.39 -11.03
C LEU A 60 -0.35 5.89 -10.82
N GLU A 61 0.07 6.88 -11.59
CA GLU A 61 1.43 7.45 -11.49
C GLU A 61 1.68 8.05 -10.11
N ALA A 62 0.68 8.71 -9.52
CA ALA A 62 0.79 9.27 -8.17
C ALA A 62 0.97 8.17 -7.13
N ILE A 63 0.26 7.05 -7.28
CA ILE A 63 0.37 5.91 -6.38
C ILE A 63 1.72 5.22 -6.56
N GLU A 64 2.16 5.01 -7.79
CA GLU A 64 3.47 4.43 -8.08
C GLU A 64 4.60 5.26 -7.47
N SER A 65 4.51 6.59 -7.59
CA SER A 65 5.48 7.51 -7.02
C SER A 65 5.52 7.38 -5.50
N ARG A 66 4.35 7.32 -4.86
CA ARG A 66 4.25 7.15 -3.40
C ARG A 66 4.88 5.82 -2.96
N LEU A 67 4.56 4.75 -3.65
CA LEU A 67 5.07 3.41 -3.30
C LEU A 67 6.58 3.30 -3.53
N SER A 68 7.13 4.04 -4.48
CA SER A 68 8.57 4.05 -4.71
C SER A 68 9.37 4.62 -3.54
N GLU A 69 8.73 5.38 -2.67
CA GLU A 69 9.35 5.95 -1.48
C GLU A 69 9.40 4.97 -0.29
N ASP A 70 8.67 3.85 -0.38
CA ASP A 70 8.69 2.82 0.66
C ASP A 70 10.11 2.27 0.81
N PRO A 71 10.69 2.25 2.04
CA PRO A 71 12.00 1.64 2.26
C PRO A 71 12.11 0.20 1.73
N PHE A 72 11.04 -0.58 1.79
CA PHE A 72 11.05 -1.94 1.25
C PHE A 72 11.28 -1.93 -0.26
N GLN A 73 10.69 -0.97 -0.98
CA GLN A 73 10.89 -0.81 -2.40
C GLN A 73 12.29 -0.25 -2.72
N ARG A 74 12.66 0.81 -2.03
CA ARG A 74 13.93 1.51 -2.27
C ARG A 74 15.14 0.60 -2.09
N LEU A 75 15.07 -0.31 -1.14
CA LEU A 75 16.17 -1.20 -0.79
C LEU A 75 16.07 -2.57 -1.48
N GLY A 76 15.09 -2.75 -2.36
CA GLY A 76 14.92 -4.00 -3.09
C GLY A 76 14.51 -5.18 -2.24
N LEU A 77 13.79 -4.92 -1.14
CA LEU A 77 13.36 -5.96 -0.20
C LEU A 77 12.03 -6.59 -0.59
N ALA A 78 11.21 -5.87 -1.37
CA ALA A 78 9.90 -6.34 -1.80
C ALA A 78 9.62 -5.87 -3.22
N LYS A 79 8.84 -6.66 -3.95
CA LYS A 79 8.25 -6.27 -5.22
C LYS A 79 6.81 -5.87 -5.00
N VAL A 80 6.32 -4.90 -5.77
CA VAL A 80 4.94 -4.43 -5.65
C VAL A 80 4.19 -4.66 -6.96
N GLU A 81 2.96 -5.12 -6.84
CA GLU A 81 1.99 -5.15 -7.92
C GLU A 81 0.83 -4.24 -7.51
N ILE A 82 0.39 -3.39 -8.42
CA ILE A 82 -0.73 -2.48 -8.16
C ILE A 82 -1.90 -2.90 -9.01
N ILE A 83 -3.06 -3.12 -8.36
CA ILE A 83 -4.30 -3.49 -9.03
C ILE A 83 -5.27 -2.33 -8.83
N PRO A 84 -5.48 -1.49 -9.86
CA PRO A 84 -6.49 -0.43 -9.77
C PRO A 84 -7.86 -1.01 -10.06
N PHE A 85 -8.87 -0.54 -9.31
CA PHE A 85 -10.25 -0.86 -9.62
C PHE A 85 -11.16 0.31 -9.24
N GLN A 86 -12.31 0.40 -9.90
CA GLN A 86 -13.32 1.41 -9.57
C GLN A 86 -14.37 0.77 -8.69
N ALA A 87 -14.57 1.37 -7.50
CA ALA A 87 -15.55 0.86 -6.55
C ALA A 87 -16.95 1.27 -7.00
N SER A 88 -17.62 0.38 -7.73
CA SER A 88 -18.98 0.62 -8.21
C SER A 88 -20.03 0.33 -7.15
N MET A 89 -19.70 -0.47 -6.15
CA MET A 89 -20.56 -0.75 -5.00
C MET A 89 -19.70 -0.75 -3.74
N THR A 90 -20.24 -0.24 -2.65
CA THR A 90 -19.55 -0.19 -1.37
C THR A 90 -20.52 -0.52 -0.24
N ALA A 91 -19.98 -1.04 0.85
CA ALA A 91 -20.75 -1.14 2.09
C ALA A 91 -21.05 0.27 2.61
N GLU A 92 -22.14 0.40 3.36
CA GLU A 92 -22.56 1.70 3.92
C GLU A 92 -21.44 2.37 4.71
N ALA A 93 -20.69 1.58 5.50
CA ALA A 93 -19.62 2.11 6.34
C ALA A 93 -18.45 2.69 5.53
N LEU A 94 -18.35 2.36 4.25
CA LEU A 94 -17.24 2.82 3.39
C LEU A 94 -17.64 3.98 2.48
N LYS A 95 -18.89 4.42 2.54
CA LYS A 95 -19.34 5.55 1.72
C LYS A 95 -18.53 6.80 2.04
N GLY A 96 -18.06 7.47 1.00
CA GLY A 96 -17.22 8.66 1.13
C GLY A 96 -15.75 8.35 1.35
N ILE A 97 -15.40 7.10 1.61
CA ILE A 97 -14.01 6.67 1.77
C ILE A 97 -13.52 6.03 0.47
N VAL A 98 -14.34 5.18 -0.11
CA VAL A 98 -14.01 4.48 -1.37
C VAL A 98 -15.10 4.69 -2.42
#